data_c2d74361a947c7a33bd5ebb3945e3958
#
_entry.id   c2d74361a947c7a33bd5ebb3945e3958
#
_cell.length_a   1.000
_cell.length_b   1.000
_cell.length_c   1.000
_cell.angle_alpha   90.00
_cell.angle_beta   90.00
_cell.angle_gamma   90.00
#
_symmetry.space_group_name_H-M   'P 1'
#
loop_
_entity.id
_entity.type
_entity.pdbx_description
1 polymer ?
#
loop_
_entity_poly.entity_id
_entity_poly.type
_entity_poly.pdbx_seq_one_letter_code
_entity_poly.pdbx_strand_id
1 'polypeptide(L)'
;NGGIPIAVSLYRPFERKDTKTTFRLNLDYDMNDNVMLYLSATTGHRAGGYNLVFFSKTPTYDPEELIAYELGYKTQWLDNSLQLNGSFYYYDYENIHTVATEVNEFFGTSTSVLPAPGAEIKGIEAELTWLATDRLTVGGSLSYTPNEYSEDLFMLDPAGFDRPESLFGATTALQNINGNQLLQVPESKFNGWASY
;
A
#
# COMPACT_ATOMS: atom_id res chain seq x y z
N ASN A 1 -9.58 -35.76 -39.50
CA ASN A 1 -10.28 -34.89 -38.55
C ASN A 1 -9.74 -35.14 -37.16
N GLY A 2 -8.58 -34.58 -36.85
CA GLY A 2 -8.00 -34.59 -35.51
C GLY A 2 -8.52 -33.43 -34.71
N GLY A 3 -9.66 -33.59 -34.03
CA GLY A 3 -10.09 -32.65 -33.01
C GLY A 3 -9.12 -32.72 -31.83
N ILE A 4 -8.49 -31.62 -31.45
CA ILE A 4 -7.76 -31.54 -30.22
C ILE A 4 -8.80 -31.62 -29.09
N PRO A 5 -8.74 -32.61 -28.19
CA PRO A 5 -9.67 -32.66 -27.07
C PRO A 5 -9.37 -31.50 -26.13
N ILE A 6 -10.14 -30.43 -26.22
CA ILE A 6 -10.10 -29.32 -25.28
C ILE A 6 -10.97 -29.68 -24.06
N ALA A 7 -10.61 -30.71 -23.35
CA ALA A 7 -11.16 -30.98 -22.02
C ALA A 7 -9.99 -31.08 -21.04
N VAL A 8 -9.41 -29.95 -20.73
CA VAL A 8 -8.49 -29.87 -19.61
C VAL A 8 -9.34 -29.66 -18.38
N SER A 9 -9.61 -30.73 -17.64
CA SER A 9 -10.18 -30.62 -16.31
C SER A 9 -9.09 -30.07 -15.40
N LEU A 10 -9.12 -28.77 -15.14
CA LEU A 10 -8.20 -28.12 -14.22
C LEU A 10 -8.82 -28.08 -12.83
N TYR A 11 -8.76 -29.23 -12.20
CA TYR A 11 -8.95 -29.32 -10.77
C TYR A 11 -7.59 -29.06 -10.10
N ARG A 12 -7.44 -27.88 -9.48
CA ARG A 12 -6.30 -27.55 -8.63
C ARG A 12 -6.81 -27.45 -7.19
N PRO A 13 -6.65 -28.51 -6.37
CA PRO A 13 -6.94 -28.39 -4.96
C PRO A 13 -5.86 -27.50 -4.31
N PHE A 14 -6.29 -26.46 -3.64
CA PHE A 14 -5.41 -25.62 -2.84
C PHE A 14 -5.93 -25.67 -1.40
N GLU A 15 -5.02 -25.90 -0.49
CA GLU A 15 -5.27 -25.73 0.93
C GLU A 15 -4.17 -24.83 1.47
N ARG A 16 -4.56 -23.74 2.15
CA ARG A 16 -3.64 -22.83 2.79
C ARG A 16 -4.15 -22.50 4.18
N LYS A 17 -3.25 -22.53 5.14
CA LYS A 17 -3.50 -22.09 6.50
C LYS A 17 -2.39 -21.13 6.91
N ASP A 18 -2.74 -19.87 7.08
CA ASP A 18 -1.83 -18.84 7.58
C ASP A 18 -2.16 -18.57 9.06
N THR A 19 -1.13 -18.54 9.89
CA THR A 19 -1.24 -18.17 11.30
C THR A 19 -0.12 -17.20 11.62
N LYS A 20 -0.47 -16.00 12.07
CA LYS A 20 0.48 -14.96 12.44
C LYS A 20 0.07 -14.33 13.75
N THR A 21 1.04 -14.12 14.63
CA THR A 21 0.85 -13.31 15.84
C THR A 21 1.24 -11.87 15.49
N THR A 22 0.34 -10.95 15.74
CA THR A 22 0.59 -9.51 15.60
C THR A 22 0.61 -8.86 16.97
N PHE A 23 1.33 -7.76 17.10
CA PHE A 23 1.40 -7.00 18.34
C PHE A 23 1.26 -5.51 18.06
N ARG A 24 0.90 -4.77 19.10
CA ARG A 24 0.95 -3.32 19.14
C ARG A 24 1.50 -2.87 20.48
N LEU A 25 2.50 -2.00 20.43
CA LEU A 25 3.06 -1.30 21.58
C LEU A 25 2.80 0.18 21.43
N ASN A 26 2.22 0.81 22.45
CA ASN A 26 2.06 2.26 22.52
C ASN A 26 2.71 2.77 23.81
N LEU A 27 3.37 3.90 23.70
CA LEU A 27 3.90 4.66 24.81
C LEU A 27 3.44 6.11 24.68
N ASP A 28 2.67 6.57 25.64
CA ASP A 28 2.18 7.95 25.71
C ASP A 28 2.90 8.65 26.85
N TYR A 29 3.29 9.91 26.62
CA TYR A 29 3.99 10.74 27.59
C TYR A 29 3.39 12.16 27.61
N ASP A 30 2.73 12.49 28.70
CA ASP A 30 2.24 13.84 28.96
C ASP A 30 3.41 14.72 29.43
N MET A 31 3.91 15.57 28.51
CA MET A 31 4.97 16.52 28.82
C MET A 31 4.45 17.61 29.78
N ASN A 32 3.22 18.03 29.60
CA ASN A 32 2.46 18.95 30.44
C ASN A 32 0.96 18.84 30.07
N ASP A 33 0.11 19.64 30.73
CA ASP A 33 -1.35 19.61 30.52
C ASP A 33 -1.79 19.91 29.06
N ASN A 34 -0.91 20.51 28.27
CA ASN A 34 -1.21 20.96 26.90
C ASN A 34 -0.46 20.18 25.81
N VAL A 35 0.49 19.31 26.18
CA VAL A 35 1.36 18.63 25.21
C VAL A 35 1.53 17.17 25.59
N MET A 36 1.08 16.28 24.72
CA MET A 36 1.31 14.86 24.80
C MET A 36 2.15 14.41 23.60
N LEU A 37 3.13 13.56 23.87
CA LEU A 37 3.91 12.83 22.87
C LEU A 37 3.50 11.37 22.89
N TYR A 38 3.58 10.71 21.76
CA TYR A 38 3.37 9.26 21.69
C TYR A 38 4.33 8.58 20.73
N LEU A 39 4.62 7.33 21.03
CA LEU A 39 5.38 6.42 20.17
C LEU A 39 4.57 5.13 20.03
N SER A 40 4.42 4.64 18.82
CA SER A 40 3.82 3.35 18.58
C SER A 40 4.67 2.46 17.67
N ALA A 41 4.61 1.15 17.93
CA ALA A 41 5.13 0.11 17.06
C ALA A 41 4.05 -0.94 16.87
N THR A 42 3.71 -1.23 15.62
CA THR A 42 2.58 -2.12 15.30
C THR A 42 3.01 -3.07 14.18
N THR A 43 2.59 -4.33 14.28
CA THR A 43 2.70 -5.27 13.16
C THR A 43 1.33 -5.52 12.56
N GLY A 44 1.30 -5.60 11.21
CA GLY A 44 0.12 -5.97 10.44
C GLY A 44 0.35 -7.27 9.67
N HIS A 45 -0.72 -7.95 9.31
CA HIS A 45 -0.67 -9.15 8.52
C HIS A 45 -1.94 -9.28 7.67
N ARG A 46 -1.75 -9.63 6.41
CA ARG A 46 -2.82 -10.00 5.49
C ARG A 46 -2.51 -11.38 4.93
N ALA A 47 -3.46 -12.30 5.04
CA ALA A 47 -3.27 -13.67 4.58
C ALA A 47 -2.95 -13.72 3.09
N GLY A 48 -2.09 -14.64 2.71
CA GLY A 48 -1.88 -15.02 1.32
C GLY A 48 -3.11 -15.66 0.69
N GLY A 49 -3.04 -15.98 -0.57
CA GLY A 49 -4.20 -16.49 -1.28
C GLY A 49 -3.86 -17.18 -2.59
N TYR A 50 -4.88 -17.28 -3.42
CA TYR A 50 -4.82 -17.94 -4.73
C TYR A 50 -5.29 -17.00 -5.82
N ASN A 51 -4.57 -16.99 -6.93
CA ASN A 51 -5.04 -16.41 -8.17
C ASN A 51 -5.99 -17.39 -8.85
N LEU A 52 -7.27 -17.04 -8.89
CA LEU A 52 -8.32 -17.89 -9.46
C LEU A 52 -8.30 -17.93 -11.00
N VAL A 53 -7.39 -17.18 -11.61
CA VAL A 53 -7.21 -17.20 -13.06
C VAL A 53 -6.53 -18.50 -13.45
N PHE A 54 -7.20 -19.23 -14.30
CA PHE A 54 -6.90 -20.58 -14.74
C PHE A 54 -5.45 -20.84 -15.17
N PHE A 55 -4.84 -19.87 -15.82
CA PHE A 55 -3.51 -19.92 -16.39
C PHE A 55 -2.53 -18.91 -15.79
N SER A 56 -2.80 -18.43 -14.58
CA SER A 56 -1.85 -17.60 -13.86
C SER A 56 -0.52 -18.34 -13.67
N LYS A 57 0.59 -17.64 -13.93
CA LYS A 57 1.93 -18.13 -13.64
C LYS A 57 2.21 -18.14 -12.13
N THR A 58 1.49 -17.29 -11.40
CA THR A 58 1.56 -17.16 -9.95
C THR A 58 0.27 -17.67 -9.31
N PRO A 59 0.07 -19.02 -9.24
CA PRO A 59 -1.19 -19.58 -8.76
C PRO A 59 -1.46 -19.30 -7.28
N THR A 60 -0.42 -19.09 -6.49
CA THR A 60 -0.50 -18.74 -5.06
C THR A 60 0.35 -17.51 -4.79
N TYR A 61 -0.01 -16.73 -3.80
CA TYR A 61 0.78 -15.61 -3.32
C TYR A 61 0.90 -15.64 -1.79
N ASP A 62 2.06 -15.18 -1.31
CA ASP A 62 2.43 -15.21 0.09
C ASP A 62 1.70 -14.13 0.89
N PRO A 63 1.63 -14.26 2.23
CA PRO A 63 1.08 -13.24 3.10
C PRO A 63 1.84 -11.93 2.98
N GLU A 64 1.09 -10.83 3.06
CA GLU A 64 1.64 -9.49 3.23
C GLU A 64 1.85 -9.23 4.72
N GLU A 65 3.02 -8.72 5.06
CA GLU A 65 3.39 -8.33 6.41
C GLU A 65 3.76 -6.85 6.47
N LEU A 66 3.48 -6.24 7.60
CA LEU A 66 3.76 -4.83 7.86
C LEU A 66 4.39 -4.67 9.23
N ILE A 67 5.44 -3.87 9.29
CA ILE A 67 5.92 -3.24 10.53
C ILE A 67 5.74 -1.74 10.39
N ALA A 68 5.04 -1.13 11.34
CA ALA A 68 4.74 0.30 11.37
C ALA A 68 5.27 0.94 12.64
N TYR A 69 6.02 2.03 12.49
CA TYR A 69 6.48 2.88 13.58
C TYR A 69 5.87 4.27 13.40
N GLU A 70 5.45 4.86 14.50
CA GLU A 70 4.89 6.20 14.50
C GLU A 70 5.33 6.96 15.75
N LEU A 71 5.80 8.19 15.57
CA LEU A 71 6.09 9.16 16.62
C LEU A 71 5.22 10.38 16.36
N GLY A 72 4.41 10.76 17.33
CA GLY A 72 3.54 11.91 17.14
C GLY A 72 3.40 12.77 18.39
N TYR A 73 2.71 13.88 18.18
CA TYR A 73 2.37 14.83 19.24
C TYR A 73 0.92 15.28 19.11
N LYS A 74 0.31 15.56 20.25
CA LYS A 74 -1.00 16.24 20.36
C LYS A 74 -0.87 17.43 21.28
N THR A 75 -1.32 18.58 20.80
CA THR A 75 -1.14 19.80 21.55
C THR A 75 -2.39 20.66 21.56
N GLN A 76 -2.59 21.38 22.66
CA GLN A 76 -3.67 22.36 22.82
C GLN A 76 -3.10 23.66 23.34
N TRP A 77 -3.47 24.78 22.72
CA TRP A 77 -2.95 26.12 22.99
C TRP A 77 -4.09 27.14 23.06
N LEU A 78 -3.77 28.36 23.51
CA LEU A 78 -4.69 29.49 23.56
C LEU A 78 -6.00 29.15 24.31
N ASP A 79 -5.87 28.67 25.54
CA ASP A 79 -7.00 28.21 26.38
C ASP A 79 -7.86 27.15 25.67
N ASN A 80 -7.20 26.18 25.00
CA ASN A 80 -7.79 25.09 24.24
C ASN A 80 -8.54 25.52 22.95
N SER A 81 -8.43 26.78 22.54
CA SER A 81 -9.02 27.22 21.28
C SER A 81 -8.23 26.81 20.05
N LEU A 82 -6.96 26.44 20.18
CA LEU A 82 -6.10 25.96 19.11
C LEU A 82 -5.60 24.55 19.41
N GLN A 83 -5.86 23.62 18.54
CA GLN A 83 -5.32 22.27 18.56
C GLN A 83 -4.41 22.07 17.35
N LEU A 84 -3.20 21.57 17.62
CA LEU A 84 -2.23 21.19 16.60
C LEU A 84 -1.70 19.79 16.91
N ASN A 85 -1.95 18.85 16.01
CA ASN A 85 -1.48 17.49 16.08
C ASN A 85 -0.56 17.18 14.92
N GLY A 86 0.34 16.23 15.09
CA GLY A 86 1.15 15.76 13.97
C GLY A 86 1.86 14.46 14.30
N SER A 87 2.32 13.81 13.25
CA SER A 87 3.08 12.56 13.37
C SER A 87 4.14 12.42 12.29
N PHE A 88 5.13 11.60 12.60
CA PHE A 88 6.11 11.02 11.68
C PHE A 88 5.90 9.53 11.72
N TYR A 89 5.86 8.90 10.56
CA TYR A 89 5.67 7.45 10.46
C TYR A 89 6.61 6.82 9.44
N TYR A 90 6.88 5.53 9.66
CA TYR A 90 7.62 4.66 8.79
C TYR A 90 6.94 3.30 8.76
N TYR A 91 6.58 2.87 7.56
CA TYR A 91 5.95 1.57 7.30
C TYR A 91 6.86 0.76 6.38
N ASP A 92 7.15 -0.45 6.79
CA ASP A 92 7.93 -1.43 6.05
C ASP A 92 7.04 -2.63 5.74
N TYR A 93 6.85 -2.87 4.45
CA TYR A 93 6.01 -3.94 3.94
C TYR A 93 6.85 -5.03 3.32
N GLU A 94 6.57 -6.27 3.69
CA GLU A 94 7.02 -7.47 3.00
C GLU A 94 5.86 -8.07 2.21
N ASN A 95 6.12 -8.50 0.97
CA ASN A 95 5.15 -9.13 0.07
C ASN A 95 3.87 -8.31 -0.13
N ILE A 96 3.98 -6.99 -0.28
CA ILE A 96 2.81 -6.14 -0.50
C ILE A 96 2.01 -6.62 -1.71
N HIS A 97 0.71 -6.87 -1.53
CA HIS A 97 -0.14 -7.40 -2.59
C HIS A 97 -0.45 -6.32 -3.62
N THR A 98 0.19 -6.43 -4.77
CA THR A 98 -0.09 -5.60 -5.94
C THR A 98 -0.81 -6.40 -7.03
N VAL A 99 -1.41 -5.71 -7.99
CA VAL A 99 -2.10 -6.35 -9.11
C VAL A 99 -1.28 -6.12 -10.36
N ALA A 100 -0.93 -7.20 -11.03
CA ALA A 100 -0.13 -7.17 -12.24
C ALA A 100 -0.77 -7.96 -13.38
N THR A 101 -0.41 -7.56 -14.60
CA THR A 101 -0.73 -8.33 -15.79
C THR A 101 0.39 -9.33 -16.06
N GLU A 102 0.03 -10.59 -16.18
CA GLU A 102 0.93 -11.68 -16.58
C GLU A 102 0.65 -12.07 -18.04
N VAL A 103 1.70 -12.41 -18.79
CA VAL A 103 1.57 -12.98 -20.14
C VAL A 103 1.79 -14.48 -20.08
N ASN A 104 0.82 -15.21 -20.58
CA ASN A 104 0.94 -16.63 -20.85
C ASN A 104 1.05 -16.84 -22.38
N GLU A 105 2.05 -17.58 -22.81
CA GLU A 105 2.33 -17.80 -24.24
C GLU A 105 1.19 -18.46 -25.01
N PHE A 106 0.36 -19.25 -24.33
CA PHE A 106 -0.74 -20.01 -24.94
C PHE A 106 -2.11 -19.35 -24.79
N PHE A 107 -2.31 -18.58 -23.72
CA PHE A 107 -3.64 -18.08 -23.33
C PHE A 107 -3.75 -16.55 -23.33
N GLY A 108 -2.65 -15.84 -23.68
CA GLY A 108 -2.62 -14.40 -23.70
C GLY A 108 -2.37 -13.78 -22.32
N THR A 109 -3.03 -12.69 -22.02
CA THR A 109 -2.82 -11.94 -20.79
C THR A 109 -3.82 -12.31 -19.70
N SER A 110 -3.38 -12.30 -18.45
CA SER A 110 -4.23 -12.44 -17.27
C SER A 110 -3.83 -11.43 -16.20
N THR A 111 -4.79 -11.04 -15.37
CA THR A 111 -4.53 -10.18 -14.22
C THR A 111 -4.46 -11.04 -12.97
N SER A 112 -3.38 -10.90 -12.23
CA SER A 112 -3.10 -11.71 -11.03
C SER A 112 -2.64 -10.81 -9.90
N VAL A 113 -2.87 -11.25 -8.65
CA VAL A 113 -2.20 -10.68 -7.50
C VAL A 113 -0.75 -11.16 -7.51
N LEU A 114 0.16 -10.20 -7.48
CA LEU A 114 1.60 -10.42 -7.41
C LEU A 114 2.14 -9.82 -6.11
N PRO A 115 2.76 -10.60 -5.24
CA PRO A 115 3.39 -10.03 -4.07
C PRO A 115 4.64 -9.25 -4.51
N ALA A 116 4.68 -7.95 -4.26
CA ALA A 116 5.91 -7.17 -4.38
C ALA A 116 6.79 -7.46 -3.17
N PRO A 117 8.08 -7.81 -3.35
CA PRO A 117 8.91 -8.28 -2.24
C PRO A 117 9.02 -7.28 -1.09
N GLY A 118 9.16 -6.00 -1.40
CA GLY A 118 9.26 -4.93 -0.41
C GLY A 118 8.63 -3.62 -0.88
N ALA A 119 8.10 -2.86 0.09
CA ALA A 119 7.69 -1.48 -0.12
C ALA A 119 7.87 -0.66 1.16
N GLU A 120 8.33 0.57 1.01
CA GLU A 120 8.50 1.50 2.12
C GLU A 120 7.59 2.72 1.96
N ILE A 121 6.97 3.12 3.06
CA ILE A 121 6.19 4.36 3.14
C ILE A 121 6.71 5.15 4.32
N LYS A 122 7.13 6.37 4.07
CA LYS A 122 7.57 7.32 5.09
C LYS A 122 6.67 8.53 5.03
N GLY A 123 6.47 9.22 6.14
CA GLY A 123 5.69 10.42 6.01
C GLY A 123 5.60 11.27 7.25
N ILE A 124 5.04 12.44 7.02
CA ILE A 124 4.65 13.39 8.05
C ILE A 124 3.19 13.75 7.83
N GLU A 125 2.46 13.88 8.92
CA GLU A 125 1.10 14.39 8.92
C GLU A 125 0.99 15.51 9.96
N ALA A 126 0.19 16.52 9.64
CA ALA A 126 -0.18 17.56 10.57
C ALA A 126 -1.63 17.96 10.39
N GLU A 127 -2.30 18.21 11.48
CA GLU A 127 -3.69 18.67 11.55
C GLU A 127 -3.80 19.85 12.49
N LEU A 128 -4.55 20.86 12.07
CA LEU A 128 -4.84 22.05 12.84
C LEU A 128 -6.35 22.25 12.91
N THR A 129 -6.84 22.57 14.11
CA THR A 129 -8.19 23.09 14.33
C THR A 129 -8.10 24.31 15.24
N TRP A 130 -8.67 25.41 14.81
CA TRP A 130 -8.63 26.67 15.53
C TRP A 130 -10.00 27.33 15.62
N LEU A 131 -10.49 27.52 16.83
CA LEU A 131 -11.63 28.37 17.14
C LEU A 131 -11.14 29.83 17.14
N ALA A 132 -11.11 30.42 15.94
CA ALA A 132 -10.53 31.74 15.71
C ALA A 132 -11.37 32.87 16.37
N THR A 133 -12.68 32.66 16.49
CA THR A 133 -13.61 33.50 17.24
C THR A 133 -14.74 32.63 17.80
N ASP A 134 -15.61 33.17 18.64
CA ASP A 134 -16.77 32.43 19.19
C ASP A 134 -17.71 31.83 18.13
N ARG A 135 -17.55 32.23 16.85
CA ARG A 135 -18.41 31.78 15.74
C ARG A 135 -17.64 31.24 14.55
N LEU A 136 -16.32 31.40 14.52
CA LEU A 136 -15.50 30.97 13.40
C LEU A 136 -14.50 29.90 13.84
N THR A 137 -14.66 28.72 13.30
CA THR A 137 -13.67 27.65 13.41
C THR A 137 -13.03 27.41 12.04
N VAL A 138 -11.72 27.33 12.01
CA VAL A 138 -10.96 26.98 10.82
C VAL A 138 -10.12 25.75 11.10
N GLY A 139 -9.92 24.93 10.09
CA GLY A 139 -9.11 23.74 10.22
C GLY A 139 -8.49 23.33 8.90
N GLY A 140 -7.52 22.45 9.02
CA GLY A 140 -6.87 21.89 7.87
C GLY A 140 -5.93 20.76 8.25
N SER A 141 -5.58 19.97 7.25
CA SER A 141 -4.59 18.91 7.37
C SER A 141 -3.67 18.92 6.17
N LEU A 142 -2.46 18.47 6.39
CA LEU A 142 -1.48 18.20 5.35
C LEU A 142 -0.82 16.87 5.62
N SER A 143 -0.48 16.16 4.55
CA SER A 143 0.40 14.99 4.62
C SER A 143 1.41 15.03 3.48
N TYR A 144 2.62 14.58 3.78
CA TYR A 144 3.66 14.30 2.81
C TYR A 144 4.14 12.86 3.04
N THR A 145 3.93 12.00 2.03
CA THR A 145 4.02 10.55 2.15
C THR A 145 4.85 9.98 1.00
N PRO A 146 6.18 10.24 0.94
CA PRO A 146 7.04 9.53 0.01
C PRO A 146 6.94 8.03 0.23
N ASN A 147 6.82 7.32 -0.88
CA ASN A 147 6.61 5.87 -0.86
C ASN A 147 7.20 5.24 -2.12
N GLU A 148 7.73 4.04 -2.00
CA GLU A 148 8.37 3.35 -3.10
C GLU A 148 8.35 1.83 -2.91
N TYR A 149 8.44 1.10 -4.02
CA TYR A 149 8.86 -0.30 -4.00
C TYR A 149 10.35 -0.35 -3.66
N SER A 150 10.72 -1.03 -2.59
CA SER A 150 12.08 -1.03 -2.03
C SER A 150 12.94 -2.19 -2.53
N GLU A 151 12.38 -3.14 -3.25
CA GLU A 151 13.06 -4.29 -3.81
C GLU A 151 12.74 -4.50 -5.30
N ASP A 152 13.56 -5.31 -5.97
CA ASP A 152 13.40 -5.59 -7.38
C ASP A 152 12.11 -6.35 -7.66
N LEU A 153 11.25 -5.76 -8.47
CA LEU A 153 10.04 -6.38 -8.99
C LEU A 153 9.92 -6.11 -10.47
N PHE A 154 9.93 -7.18 -11.26
CA PHE A 154 9.83 -7.10 -12.71
C PHE A 154 8.38 -7.30 -13.15
N MET A 155 7.81 -6.27 -13.73
CA MET A 155 6.45 -6.27 -14.29
C MET A 155 6.50 -6.04 -15.79
N LEU A 156 5.41 -6.40 -16.50
CA LEU A 156 5.30 -6.11 -17.91
C LEU A 156 5.40 -4.61 -18.17
N ASP A 157 6.26 -4.24 -19.13
CA ASP A 157 6.40 -2.86 -19.59
C ASP A 157 5.20 -2.48 -20.47
N PRO A 158 4.31 -1.58 -20.01
CA PRO A 158 3.15 -1.17 -20.81
C PRO A 158 3.55 -0.55 -22.17
N ALA A 159 4.71 0.12 -22.24
CA ALA A 159 5.21 0.72 -23.47
C ALA A 159 5.67 -0.31 -24.52
N GLY A 160 5.85 -1.55 -24.10
CA GLY A 160 6.23 -2.65 -24.98
C GLY A 160 5.08 -3.20 -25.85
N PHE A 161 3.82 -2.86 -25.57
CA PHE A 161 2.67 -3.38 -26.34
C PHE A 161 2.64 -2.92 -27.80
N ASP A 162 3.24 -1.80 -28.13
CA ASP A 162 3.28 -1.24 -29.49
C ASP A 162 4.46 -1.76 -30.32
N ARG A 163 5.24 -2.72 -29.82
CA ARG A 163 6.40 -3.26 -30.56
C ARG A 163 5.97 -4.27 -31.60
N PRO A 164 6.57 -4.22 -32.82
CA PRO A 164 6.21 -5.11 -33.92
C PRO A 164 6.41 -6.62 -33.62
N GLU A 165 7.35 -6.93 -32.72
CA GLU A 165 7.66 -8.29 -32.30
C GLU A 165 6.71 -8.86 -31.24
N SER A 166 5.73 -8.08 -30.78
CA SER A 166 4.76 -8.57 -29.81
C SER A 166 3.81 -9.58 -30.46
N LEU A 167 3.75 -10.78 -29.92
CA LEU A 167 2.83 -11.81 -30.37
C LEU A 167 1.41 -11.44 -29.91
N PHE A 168 0.47 -11.29 -30.85
CA PHE A 168 -0.91 -10.86 -30.57
C PHE A 168 -1.02 -9.51 -29.83
N GLY A 169 -0.06 -8.58 -30.02
CA GLY A 169 -0.04 -7.30 -29.35
C GLY A 169 0.39 -7.34 -27.87
N ALA A 170 0.89 -8.49 -27.38
CA ALA A 170 1.41 -8.62 -26.04
C ALA A 170 2.93 -8.49 -26.01
N THR A 171 3.45 -7.65 -25.14
CA THR A 171 4.89 -7.55 -24.89
C THR A 171 5.34 -8.61 -23.90
N THR A 172 6.57 -9.10 -24.07
CA THR A 172 7.30 -9.87 -23.05
C THR A 172 8.38 -9.04 -22.35
N ALA A 173 8.54 -7.77 -22.75
CA ALA A 173 9.49 -6.88 -22.10
C ALA A 173 9.09 -6.65 -20.64
N LEU A 174 10.05 -6.76 -19.74
CA LEU A 174 9.87 -6.52 -18.31
C LEU A 174 10.56 -5.21 -17.93
N GLN A 175 9.92 -4.48 -17.05
CA GLN A 175 10.46 -3.30 -16.41
C GLN A 175 10.63 -3.58 -14.92
N ASN A 176 11.79 -3.26 -14.35
CA ASN A 176 11.98 -3.24 -12.90
C ASN A 176 11.31 -2.00 -12.33
N ILE A 177 10.43 -2.19 -11.35
CA ILE A 177 9.70 -1.09 -10.70
C ILE A 177 10.27 -0.73 -9.32
N ASN A 178 11.43 -1.29 -8.93
CA ASN A 178 12.15 -0.85 -7.74
C ASN A 178 12.41 0.67 -7.79
N GLY A 179 12.15 1.38 -6.69
CA GLY A 179 12.21 2.84 -6.61
C GLY A 179 11.01 3.58 -7.23
N ASN A 180 10.07 2.89 -7.85
CA ASN A 180 8.84 3.52 -8.33
C ASN A 180 7.84 3.70 -7.18
N GLN A 181 7.06 4.78 -7.28
CA GLN A 181 5.97 5.07 -6.35
C GLN A 181 4.91 3.98 -6.36
N LEU A 182 4.33 3.69 -5.19
CA LEU A 182 3.20 2.78 -5.07
C LEU A 182 1.96 3.33 -5.79
N LEU A 183 1.18 2.43 -6.36
CA LEU A 183 -0.06 2.79 -7.05
C LEU A 183 -1.07 3.38 -6.06
N GLN A 184 -1.71 4.47 -6.46
CA GLN A 184 -2.80 5.14 -5.71
C GLN A 184 -2.41 5.71 -4.35
N VAL A 185 -1.12 5.89 -4.09
CA VAL A 185 -0.61 6.56 -2.88
C VAL A 185 -0.05 7.93 -3.27
N PRO A 186 -0.83 9.01 -3.19
CA PRO A 186 -0.34 10.35 -3.52
C PRO A 186 0.66 10.83 -2.46
N GLU A 187 1.79 11.37 -2.91
CA GLU A 187 2.84 11.87 -2.00
C GLU A 187 2.40 13.08 -1.15
N SER A 188 1.51 13.90 -1.67
CA SER A 188 1.08 15.11 -0.97
C SER A 188 -0.43 15.22 -0.96
N LYS A 189 -0.99 15.52 0.20
CA LYS A 189 -2.41 15.83 0.37
C LYS A 189 -2.55 17.08 1.21
N PHE A 190 -3.51 17.91 0.85
CA PHE A 190 -3.91 19.08 1.62
C PHE A 190 -5.43 19.15 1.70
N ASN A 191 -5.93 19.47 2.87
CA ASN A 191 -7.35 19.75 3.12
C ASN A 191 -7.44 21.02 3.97
N GLY A 192 -8.44 21.86 3.69
CA GLY A 192 -8.73 23.04 4.49
C GLY A 192 -10.25 23.31 4.51
N TRP A 193 -10.74 23.77 5.67
CA TRP A 193 -12.15 24.08 5.87
C TRP A 193 -12.33 25.23 6.84
N ALA A 194 -13.49 25.85 6.75
CA ALA A 194 -13.93 26.87 7.70
C ALA A 194 -15.43 26.69 7.98
N SER A 195 -15.82 26.93 9.22
CA SER A 195 -17.22 26.89 9.68
C SER A 195 -17.53 28.16 10.47
N TYR A 196 -18.65 28.81 10.15
CA TYR A 196 -19.13 30.05 10.78
C TYR A 196 -20.54 29.88 11.33
#